data_f8240b8841cbb750935f03243139e90c
#
_entry.id   f8240b8841cbb750935f03243139e90c
#
_cell.length_a   1.000
_cell.length_b   1.000
_cell.length_c   1.000
_cell.angle_alpha   90.00
_cell.angle_beta   90.00
_cell.angle_gamma   90.00
#
_symmetry.space_group_name_H-M   'P 1'
#
loop_
_entity.id
_entity.type
_entity.pdbx_description
1 polymer ?
#
loop_
_entity_poly.entity_id
_entity_poly.type
_entity_poly.pdbx_seq_one_letter_code
_entity_poly.pdbx_strand_id
1 'polypeptide(L)'
;MPWRPWWCAVALAVVLLGCSSNNNPKPLTGSWTGTLQDSLAGRGTLVLNISQMANQLTGTWQSTFPDAQHNNGGTLSGTGPGQDLMITMVWTPAQPGACSFTVTAMLDNNNEDHFTGTYVPLSCGQPENGSLDVTRR
;
A
#
# COMPACT_ATOMS: atom_id res chain seq x y z
N MET A 1 -37.75 68.17 13.27
CA MET A 1 -36.59 67.44 12.70
C MET A 1 -36.55 66.06 13.30
N PRO A 2 -36.87 64.98 12.57
CA PRO A 2 -36.80 63.66 13.13
C PRO A 2 -35.32 63.14 12.96
N TRP A 3 -34.72 62.79 14.07
CA TRP A 3 -33.43 62.09 14.07
C TRP A 3 -33.63 60.66 13.62
N ARG A 4 -32.86 60.29 12.57
CA ARG A 4 -32.76 58.92 12.13
C ARG A 4 -31.51 58.30 12.77
N PRO A 5 -31.61 57.25 13.58
CA PRO A 5 -30.41 56.52 14.00
C PRO A 5 -29.93 55.61 12.87
N TRP A 6 -28.71 55.79 12.43
CA TRP A 6 -28.03 54.83 11.55
C TRP A 6 -27.62 53.61 12.38
N TRP A 7 -28.31 52.55 12.12
CA TRP A 7 -27.89 51.22 12.59
C TRP A 7 -26.86 50.71 11.64
N CYS A 8 -25.54 50.76 12.03
CA CYS A 8 -24.49 50.03 11.37
C CYS A 8 -24.65 48.56 11.70
N ALA A 9 -25.22 47.80 10.77
CA ALA A 9 -25.18 46.35 10.81
C ALA A 9 -23.76 45.90 10.51
N VAL A 10 -22.99 45.54 11.55
CA VAL A 10 -21.71 44.86 11.41
C VAL A 10 -22.00 43.40 11.06
N ALA A 11 -21.91 43.07 9.79
CA ALA A 11 -21.93 41.69 9.34
C ALA A 11 -20.61 41.02 9.74
N LEU A 12 -20.68 40.21 10.80
CA LEU A 12 -19.56 39.37 11.23
C LEU A 12 -19.43 38.22 10.24
N ALA A 13 -18.56 38.35 9.25
CA ALA A 13 -18.18 37.24 8.37
C ALA A 13 -17.32 36.26 9.15
N VAL A 14 -17.95 35.19 9.64
CA VAL A 14 -17.24 34.04 10.20
C VAL A 14 -16.60 33.31 9.03
N VAL A 15 -15.33 33.59 8.79
CA VAL A 15 -14.50 32.78 7.89
C VAL A 15 -14.23 31.47 8.61
N LEU A 16 -15.00 30.44 8.30
CA LEU A 16 -14.68 29.07 8.66
C LEU A 16 -13.44 28.65 7.85
N LEU A 17 -12.25 28.86 8.42
CA LEU A 17 -11.04 28.20 7.99
C LEU A 17 -11.23 26.70 8.26
N GLY A 18 -11.86 26.02 7.31
CA GLY A 18 -11.86 24.57 7.28
C GLY A 18 -10.43 24.10 7.09
N CYS A 19 -9.76 23.70 8.17
CA CYS A 19 -8.57 22.89 8.07
C CYS A 19 -9.00 21.55 7.46
N SER A 20 -8.96 21.44 6.13
CA SER A 20 -8.94 20.14 5.49
C SER A 20 -7.55 19.56 5.77
N SER A 21 -7.45 18.75 6.81
CA SER A 21 -6.30 17.87 6.98
C SER A 21 -6.34 16.91 5.80
N ASN A 22 -5.49 17.15 4.81
CA ASN A 22 -5.26 16.18 3.75
C ASN A 22 -4.56 14.98 4.37
N ASN A 23 -5.35 14.04 4.88
CA ASN A 23 -4.89 12.77 5.41
C ASN A 23 -4.55 11.82 4.25
N ASN A 24 -3.78 12.29 3.26
CA ASN A 24 -3.25 11.41 2.25
C ASN A 24 -2.09 10.62 2.87
N PRO A 25 -2.14 9.29 2.81
CA PRO A 25 -1.06 8.47 3.33
C PRO A 25 0.25 8.77 2.59
N LYS A 26 1.37 8.58 3.29
CA LYS A 26 2.71 8.72 2.73
C LYS A 26 2.88 7.79 1.53
N PRO A 27 3.48 8.26 0.41
CA PRO A 27 3.72 7.41 -0.75
C PRO A 27 4.55 6.18 -0.40
N LEU A 28 4.24 5.05 -1.03
CA LEU A 28 4.94 3.78 -0.81
C LEU A 28 6.30 3.69 -1.51
N THR A 29 6.70 4.70 -2.27
CA THR A 29 7.99 4.70 -2.98
C THR A 29 9.15 4.42 -2.02
N GLY A 30 9.97 3.43 -2.35
CA GLY A 30 11.12 3.04 -1.56
C GLY A 30 11.36 1.53 -1.55
N SER A 31 12.34 1.13 -0.75
CA SER A 31 12.66 -0.28 -0.51
C SER A 31 11.99 -0.75 0.78
N TRP A 32 11.35 -1.91 0.71
CA TRP A 32 10.63 -2.54 1.81
C TRP A 32 11.19 -3.93 2.03
N THR A 33 11.30 -4.35 3.26
CA THR A 33 11.83 -5.66 3.61
C THR A 33 11.06 -6.25 4.78
N GLY A 34 10.95 -7.56 4.79
CA GLY A 34 10.25 -8.24 5.88
C GLY A 34 10.16 -9.74 5.68
N THR A 35 9.09 -10.32 6.16
CA THR A 35 8.86 -11.75 6.16
C THR A 35 7.67 -12.15 5.32
N LEU A 36 7.76 -13.34 4.75
CA LEU A 36 6.65 -14.09 4.17
C LEU A 36 6.38 -15.32 5.02
N GLN A 37 5.11 -15.70 5.09
CA GLN A 37 4.69 -17.02 5.55
C GLN A 37 3.89 -17.65 4.41
N ASP A 38 4.51 -18.60 3.74
CA ASP A 38 3.96 -19.29 2.58
C ASP A 38 3.42 -20.67 2.95
N SER A 39 2.31 -21.07 2.32
CA SER A 39 1.65 -22.34 2.63
C SER A 39 2.43 -23.59 2.17
N LEU A 40 3.30 -23.45 1.17
CA LEU A 40 4.13 -24.53 0.63
C LEU A 40 5.60 -24.42 1.07
N ALA A 41 6.17 -23.21 0.99
CA ALA A 41 7.59 -22.97 1.24
C ALA A 41 7.91 -22.64 2.70
N GLY A 42 6.89 -22.35 3.53
CA GLY A 42 7.07 -21.97 4.92
C GLY A 42 7.50 -20.50 5.07
N ARG A 43 8.35 -20.23 6.06
CA ARG A 43 8.80 -18.86 6.35
C ARG A 43 9.98 -18.45 5.47
N GLY A 44 9.85 -17.29 4.84
CA GLY A 44 10.89 -16.67 4.02
C GLY A 44 11.06 -15.20 4.31
N THR A 45 11.93 -14.56 3.54
CA THR A 45 12.15 -13.11 3.52
C THR A 45 11.61 -12.51 2.24
N LEU A 46 11.16 -11.27 2.32
CA LEU A 46 10.61 -10.50 1.19
C LEU A 46 11.35 -9.18 1.06
N VAL A 47 11.71 -8.83 -0.17
CA VAL A 47 12.18 -7.49 -0.54
C VAL A 47 11.28 -6.95 -1.64
N LEU A 48 10.77 -5.74 -1.45
CA LEU A 48 10.00 -5.00 -2.45
C LEU A 48 10.73 -3.69 -2.74
N ASN A 49 10.81 -3.33 -4.02
CA ASN A 49 11.20 -2.00 -4.44
C ASN A 49 10.01 -1.39 -5.17
N ILE A 50 9.40 -0.38 -4.57
CA ILE A 50 8.14 0.21 -5.04
C ILE A 50 8.40 1.61 -5.54
N SER A 51 7.81 1.95 -6.67
CA SER A 51 7.64 3.31 -7.19
C SER A 51 6.15 3.62 -7.25
N GLN A 52 5.76 4.74 -6.69
CA GLN A 52 4.37 5.20 -6.70
C GLN A 52 4.25 6.51 -7.46
N MET A 53 3.31 6.56 -8.41
CA MET A 53 2.90 7.75 -9.15
C MET A 53 1.39 7.90 -9.00
N ALA A 54 0.95 8.95 -8.32
CA ALA A 54 -0.44 9.10 -7.87
C ALA A 54 -0.87 7.88 -7.04
N ASN A 55 -1.87 7.11 -7.46
CA ASN A 55 -2.27 5.87 -6.81
C ASN A 55 -1.75 4.60 -7.51
N GLN A 56 -0.92 4.74 -8.55
CA GLN A 56 -0.37 3.60 -9.30
C GLN A 56 0.95 3.15 -8.69
N LEU A 57 1.09 1.85 -8.49
CA LEU A 57 2.28 1.19 -7.99
C LEU A 57 2.94 0.37 -9.09
N THR A 58 4.25 0.48 -9.19
CA THR A 58 5.10 -0.37 -10.02
C THR A 58 6.35 -0.74 -9.26
N GLY A 59 7.05 -1.78 -9.65
CA GLY A 59 8.29 -2.14 -9.02
C GLY A 59 8.68 -3.60 -9.18
N THR A 60 9.47 -4.07 -8.23
CA THR A 60 9.98 -5.45 -8.20
C THR A 60 9.75 -6.08 -6.84
N TRP A 61 9.65 -7.39 -6.83
CA TRP A 61 9.57 -8.20 -5.62
C TRP A 61 10.56 -9.35 -5.69
N GLN A 62 11.05 -9.79 -4.55
CA GLN A 62 11.91 -10.95 -4.40
C GLN A 62 11.63 -11.64 -3.08
N SER A 63 11.37 -12.94 -3.16
CA SER A 63 11.23 -13.82 -2.01
C SER A 63 12.41 -14.80 -1.92
N THR A 64 12.84 -15.06 -0.70
CA THR A 64 13.92 -15.99 -0.41
C THR A 64 13.50 -16.91 0.72
N PHE A 65 13.60 -18.22 0.48
CA PHE A 65 13.25 -19.27 1.43
C PHE A 65 14.47 -20.15 1.77
N PRO A 66 14.45 -20.89 2.88
CA PRO A 66 15.52 -21.84 3.22
C PRO A 66 15.76 -22.88 2.13
N ASP A 67 14.70 -23.37 1.49
CA ASP A 67 14.81 -24.15 0.26
C ASP A 67 14.82 -23.21 -0.94
N ALA A 68 15.97 -23.11 -1.59
CA ALA A 68 16.19 -22.21 -2.73
C ALA A 68 15.30 -22.53 -3.95
N GLN A 69 14.70 -23.72 -4.03
CA GLN A 69 13.76 -24.07 -5.10
C GLN A 69 12.47 -23.24 -5.03
N HIS A 70 12.13 -22.70 -3.86
CA HIS A 70 10.99 -21.82 -3.65
C HIS A 70 11.32 -20.33 -3.82
N ASN A 71 12.58 -19.98 -4.02
CA ASN A 71 12.97 -18.60 -4.28
C ASN A 71 12.35 -18.11 -5.57
N ASN A 72 11.76 -16.91 -5.52
CA ASN A 72 11.08 -16.33 -6.65
C ASN A 72 11.24 -14.79 -6.65
N GLY A 73 10.91 -14.18 -7.76
CA GLY A 73 10.97 -12.74 -7.92
C GLY A 73 10.46 -12.34 -9.28
N GLY A 74 10.18 -11.05 -9.42
CA GLY A 74 9.66 -10.51 -10.65
C GLY A 74 9.25 -9.06 -10.50
N THR A 75 8.21 -8.67 -11.22
CA THR A 75 7.65 -7.33 -11.20
C THR A 75 6.37 -7.29 -10.40
N LEU A 76 6.05 -6.11 -9.87
CA LEU A 76 4.76 -5.83 -9.26
C LEU A 76 4.10 -4.63 -9.94
N SER A 77 2.78 -4.65 -9.95
CA SER A 77 1.95 -3.53 -10.38
C SER A 77 0.70 -3.49 -9.50
N GLY A 78 0.15 -2.31 -9.26
CA GLY A 78 -1.03 -2.21 -8.42
C GLY A 78 -1.47 -0.80 -8.14
N THR A 79 -2.25 -0.66 -7.08
CA THR A 79 -2.83 0.60 -6.63
C THR A 79 -2.81 0.73 -5.12
N GLY A 80 -2.77 1.97 -4.65
CA GLY A 80 -2.87 2.33 -3.24
C GLY A 80 -1.62 3.05 -2.72
N PRO A 81 -1.57 3.38 -1.44
CA PRO A 81 -2.70 3.28 -0.52
C PRO A 81 -3.76 4.35 -0.82
N GLY A 82 -5.03 3.97 -0.73
CA GLY A 82 -6.16 4.89 -0.78
C GLY A 82 -6.45 5.50 0.59
N GLN A 83 -7.59 6.20 0.72
CA GLN A 83 -8.03 6.76 2.00
C GLN A 83 -8.29 5.69 3.07
N ASP A 84 -8.60 4.47 2.64
CA ASP A 84 -8.80 3.30 3.48
C ASP A 84 -7.48 2.55 3.81
N LEU A 85 -6.33 3.08 3.38
CA LEU A 85 -4.99 2.52 3.57
C LEU A 85 -4.78 1.16 2.87
N MET A 86 -5.70 0.77 2.01
CA MET A 86 -5.64 -0.50 1.30
C MET A 86 -4.69 -0.44 0.10
N ILE A 87 -3.92 -1.50 -0.07
CA ILE A 87 -2.96 -1.71 -1.15
C ILE A 87 -3.35 -2.99 -1.88
N THR A 88 -3.49 -2.90 -3.18
CA THR A 88 -3.68 -4.07 -4.06
C THR A 88 -2.56 -4.16 -5.06
N MET A 89 -1.97 -5.34 -5.21
CA MET A 89 -0.89 -5.57 -6.17
C MET A 89 -1.08 -6.90 -6.90
N VAL A 90 -0.53 -6.98 -8.09
CA VAL A 90 -0.28 -8.23 -8.79
C VAL A 90 1.22 -8.43 -8.87
N TRP A 91 1.69 -9.58 -8.39
CA TRP A 91 3.08 -10.00 -8.51
C TRP A 91 3.20 -10.94 -9.70
N THR A 92 4.03 -10.56 -10.66
CA THR A 92 4.30 -11.35 -11.87
C THR A 92 5.71 -11.90 -11.80
N PRO A 93 5.89 -13.24 -11.80
CA PRO A 93 7.20 -13.85 -11.73
C PRO A 93 8.01 -13.60 -13.01
N ALA A 94 9.34 -13.51 -12.86
CA ALA A 94 10.24 -13.41 -13.99
C ALA A 94 10.40 -14.74 -14.72
N GLN A 95 10.24 -15.87 -14.02
CA GLN A 95 10.35 -17.20 -14.61
C GLN A 95 9.07 -17.59 -15.35
N PRO A 96 9.17 -18.02 -16.63
CA PRO A 96 8.03 -18.56 -17.37
C PRO A 96 7.42 -19.77 -16.67
N GLY A 97 6.08 -19.81 -16.57
CA GLY A 97 5.36 -20.93 -15.96
C GLY A 97 5.23 -20.87 -14.44
N ALA A 98 5.88 -19.95 -13.76
CA ALA A 98 5.66 -19.70 -12.34
C ALA A 98 4.34 -18.96 -12.08
N CYS A 99 3.84 -19.06 -10.84
CA CYS A 99 2.56 -18.46 -10.46
C CYS A 99 2.65 -16.94 -10.32
N SER A 100 1.68 -16.23 -10.88
CA SER A 100 1.38 -14.86 -10.49
C SER A 100 0.49 -14.84 -9.24
N PHE A 101 0.61 -13.79 -8.44
CA PHE A 101 -0.15 -13.64 -7.20
C PHE A 101 -0.92 -12.33 -7.16
N THR A 102 -2.11 -12.37 -6.61
CA THR A 102 -2.84 -11.18 -6.17
C THR A 102 -2.51 -10.92 -4.71
N VAL A 103 -2.06 -9.72 -4.40
CA VAL A 103 -1.68 -9.27 -3.07
C VAL A 103 -2.68 -8.23 -2.60
N THR A 104 -3.22 -8.43 -1.41
CA THR A 104 -4.05 -7.44 -0.70
C THR A 104 -3.36 -7.12 0.61
N ALA A 105 -3.03 -5.88 0.82
CA ALA A 105 -2.32 -5.42 2.01
C ALA A 105 -2.94 -4.16 2.58
N MET A 106 -2.61 -3.86 3.83
CA MET A 106 -3.06 -2.68 4.53
C MET A 106 -1.87 -1.98 5.18
N LEU A 107 -1.74 -0.69 4.88
CA LEU A 107 -0.78 0.19 5.52
C LEU A 107 -1.19 0.42 6.97
N ASP A 108 -0.24 0.37 7.89
CA ASP A 108 -0.49 0.66 9.30
C ASP A 108 -0.73 2.17 9.47
N ASN A 109 -1.89 2.55 10.00
CA ASN A 109 -2.26 3.95 10.21
C ASN A 109 -1.43 4.65 11.30
N ASN A 110 -0.77 3.89 12.18
CA ASN A 110 0.12 4.42 13.21
C ASN A 110 1.59 4.42 12.78
N ASN A 111 1.92 3.68 11.73
CA ASN A 111 3.27 3.58 11.18
C ASN A 111 3.22 3.39 9.66
N GLU A 112 3.20 4.49 8.92
CA GLU A 112 3.16 4.48 7.45
C GLU A 112 4.41 3.88 6.78
N ASP A 113 5.39 3.45 7.56
CA ASP A 113 6.55 2.69 7.10
C ASP A 113 6.41 1.17 7.34
N HIS A 114 5.18 0.70 7.60
CA HIS A 114 4.86 -0.70 7.84
C HIS A 114 3.54 -1.07 7.16
N PHE A 115 3.49 -2.21 6.50
CA PHE A 115 2.24 -2.81 6.05
C PHE A 115 2.25 -4.34 6.14
N THR A 116 1.08 -4.91 6.30
CA THR A 116 0.84 -6.36 6.32
C THR A 116 -0.19 -6.73 5.27
N GLY A 117 -0.13 -7.96 4.81
CA GLY A 117 -1.08 -8.41 3.81
C GLY A 117 -1.10 -9.92 3.61
N THR A 118 -1.88 -10.32 2.61
CA THR A 118 -2.01 -11.70 2.16
C THR A 118 -1.86 -11.77 0.65
N TYR A 119 -1.45 -12.92 0.15
CA TYR A 119 -1.42 -13.20 -1.28
C TYR A 119 -2.07 -14.54 -1.60
N VAL A 120 -2.66 -14.60 -2.78
CA VAL A 120 -3.30 -15.79 -3.34
C VAL A 120 -2.89 -15.98 -4.79
N PRO A 121 -2.85 -17.22 -5.31
CA PRO A 121 -2.48 -17.44 -6.70
C PRO A 121 -3.52 -16.84 -7.64
N LEU A 122 -3.04 -16.21 -8.71
CA LEU A 122 -3.86 -15.63 -9.76
C LEU A 122 -3.92 -16.54 -11.00
N SER A 123 -2.84 -17.21 -11.34
CA SER A 123 -2.68 -17.86 -12.65
C SER A 123 -2.24 -19.31 -12.60
N CYS A 124 -2.14 -19.95 -11.44
CA CYS A 124 -1.75 -21.35 -11.33
C CYS A 124 -2.76 -22.18 -10.57
N GLY A 125 -2.85 -23.48 -10.88
CA GLY A 125 -3.73 -24.42 -10.23
C GLY A 125 -3.26 -24.94 -8.87
N GLN A 126 -2.14 -24.47 -8.36
CA GLN A 126 -1.63 -24.83 -7.03
C GLN A 126 -2.23 -23.89 -5.97
N PRO A 127 -2.73 -24.41 -4.84
CA PRO A 127 -3.31 -23.59 -3.78
C PRO A 127 -2.22 -22.96 -2.90
N GLU A 128 -1.26 -22.27 -3.52
CA GLU A 128 -0.19 -21.55 -2.82
C GLU A 128 -0.71 -20.19 -2.36
N ASN A 129 -0.71 -19.96 -1.08
CA ASN A 129 -1.11 -18.67 -0.50
C ASN A 129 -0.23 -18.35 0.70
N GLY A 130 -0.30 -17.14 1.16
CA GLY A 130 0.48 -16.75 2.32
C GLY A 130 0.17 -15.35 2.83
N SER A 131 0.97 -14.95 3.79
CA SER A 131 0.94 -13.63 4.39
C SER A 131 2.29 -12.94 4.32
N LEU A 132 2.28 -11.63 4.41
CA LEU A 132 3.48 -10.80 4.40
C LEU A 132 3.43 -9.73 5.49
N ASP A 133 4.60 -9.36 5.96
CA ASP A 133 4.82 -8.31 6.96
C ASP A 133 6.12 -7.59 6.59
N VAL A 134 6.01 -6.33 6.17
CA VAL A 134 7.15 -5.58 5.65
C VAL A 134 7.22 -4.17 6.23
N THR A 135 8.47 -3.70 6.39
CA THR A 135 8.77 -2.33 6.80
C THR A 135 9.66 -1.64 5.78
N ARG A 136 9.54 -0.33 5.67
CA ARG A 136 10.39 0.49 4.83
C ARG A 136 11.81 0.56 5.43
N ARG A 137 12.81 0.51 4.57
CA ARG A 137 14.22 0.75 4.93
C ARG A 137 14.58 2.23 4.85
#